data_8a0b0db7949fc941ebd3df42603655af
#
_entry.id   8a0b0db7949fc941ebd3df42603655af
#
_cell.length_a   1.000
_cell.length_b   1.000
_cell.length_c   1.000
_cell.angle_alpha   90.00
_cell.angle_beta   90.00
_cell.angle_gamma   90.00
#
_symmetry.space_group_name_H-M   'P 1'
#
loop_
_entity.id
_entity.type
_entity.pdbx_description
1 polymer ?
#
loop_
_entity_poly.entity_id
_entity_poly.type
_entity_poly.pdbx_seq_one_letter_code
_entity_poly.pdbx_strand_id
1 'polypeptide(L)'
;IEPVSFIIAEGVLVSVRFNEFRTFTESAKRLQMNYRAFPTGYHLLISILEVRIDFDADLVEALAKNIAALSKEISLSDSVDKQMLTRISHLQENTMLIRENIFDRQRILSGILRSERFPNDIYPKLQLMIKDVNSLINHADFSSERLDYMQDTALGLISIEQSNVTKIFTVASLFFLPPTMIASIYGMNFVGIQELHWKYGYPFALGLMVLASALTYLFFRWKKWL
;
A
#
# COMPACT_ATOMS: atom_id res chain seq x y z
N ILE A 1 4.88 -15.53 -14.52
CA ILE A 1 6.33 -15.60 -14.86
C ILE A 1 6.51 -16.79 -15.78
N GLU A 2 7.06 -16.59 -16.97
CA GLU A 2 7.32 -17.67 -17.90
C GLU A 2 8.83 -17.80 -18.12
N PRO A 3 9.36 -19.03 -18.09
CA PRO A 3 10.77 -19.27 -18.26
C PRO A 3 11.17 -19.09 -19.73
N VAL A 4 12.35 -18.52 -19.95
CA VAL A 4 13.01 -18.45 -21.25
C VAL A 4 14.34 -19.15 -21.12
N SER A 5 14.60 -20.13 -21.99
CA SER A 5 15.88 -20.84 -22.02
C SER A 5 16.74 -20.34 -23.18
N PHE A 6 18.02 -20.18 -22.91
CA PHE A 6 19.00 -19.78 -23.91
C PHE A 6 20.05 -20.87 -24.09
N ILE A 7 20.36 -21.20 -25.33
CA ILE A 7 21.41 -22.12 -25.70
C ILE A 7 22.39 -21.34 -26.58
N ILE A 8 23.65 -21.27 -26.14
CA ILE A 8 24.73 -20.59 -26.88
C ILE A 8 25.70 -21.63 -27.37
N ALA A 9 25.91 -21.62 -28.65
CA ALA A 9 26.96 -22.40 -29.33
C ALA A 9 27.79 -21.44 -30.17
N GLU A 10 28.91 -21.94 -30.76
CA GLU A 10 29.83 -21.13 -31.59
C GLU A 10 29.06 -20.31 -32.65
N GLY A 11 28.91 -18.99 -32.37
CA GLY A 11 28.29 -18.04 -33.29
C GLY A 11 26.74 -18.05 -33.35
N VAL A 12 26.07 -18.92 -32.59
CA VAL A 12 24.60 -19.06 -32.60
C VAL A 12 24.02 -18.90 -31.20
N LEU A 13 22.95 -18.12 -31.10
CA LEU A 13 22.08 -18.03 -29.93
C LEU A 13 20.70 -18.59 -30.29
N VAL A 14 20.27 -19.61 -29.55
CA VAL A 14 18.91 -20.16 -29.64
C VAL A 14 18.15 -19.78 -28.38
N SER A 15 16.95 -19.20 -28.53
CA SER A 15 16.03 -18.96 -27.41
C SER A 15 14.80 -19.84 -27.53
N VAL A 16 14.45 -20.54 -26.46
CA VAL A 16 13.22 -21.33 -26.34
C VAL A 16 12.27 -20.57 -25.42
N ARG A 17 11.10 -20.22 -25.95
CA ARG A 17 10.05 -19.46 -25.25
C ARG A 17 8.68 -19.92 -25.71
N PHE A 18 7.68 -19.79 -24.86
CA PHE A 18 6.30 -20.20 -25.16
C PHE A 18 5.42 -19.02 -25.57
N ASN A 19 5.83 -17.79 -25.25
CA ASN A 19 5.10 -16.56 -25.58
C ASN A 19 6.00 -15.52 -26.25
N GLU A 20 5.35 -14.54 -26.87
CA GLU A 20 6.04 -13.36 -27.41
C GLU A 20 6.29 -12.34 -26.28
N PHE A 21 7.55 -11.92 -26.15
CA PHE A 21 7.97 -10.90 -25.19
C PHE A 21 8.49 -9.66 -25.92
N ARG A 22 8.05 -8.50 -25.50
CA ARG A 22 8.50 -7.19 -26.02
C ARG A 22 10.04 -7.06 -26.05
N THR A 23 10.73 -7.67 -25.08
CA THR A 23 12.19 -7.74 -25.01
C THR A 23 12.80 -8.28 -26.31
N PHE A 24 12.25 -9.37 -26.85
CA PHE A 24 12.77 -9.98 -28.07
C PHE A 24 12.47 -9.14 -29.32
N THR A 25 11.28 -8.53 -29.38
CA THR A 25 10.91 -7.63 -30.47
C THR A 25 11.86 -6.43 -30.52
N GLU A 26 12.15 -5.84 -29.38
CA GLU A 26 13.06 -4.70 -29.29
C GLU A 26 14.51 -5.10 -29.56
N SER A 27 14.95 -6.24 -29.04
CA SER A 27 16.30 -6.77 -29.32
C SER A 27 16.48 -7.10 -30.81
N ALA A 28 15.43 -7.63 -31.46
CA ALA A 28 15.47 -7.89 -32.92
C ALA A 28 15.60 -6.60 -33.75
N LYS A 29 14.93 -5.53 -33.34
CA LYS A 29 15.09 -4.20 -33.98
C LYS A 29 16.52 -3.67 -33.81
N ARG A 30 17.07 -3.73 -32.59
CA ARG A 30 18.46 -3.32 -32.30
C ARG A 30 19.44 -4.11 -33.16
N LEU A 31 19.25 -5.43 -33.31
CA LEU A 31 20.06 -6.29 -34.19
C LEU A 31 19.98 -5.88 -35.64
N GLN A 32 18.76 -5.61 -36.16
CA GLN A 32 18.56 -5.18 -37.56
C GLN A 32 19.20 -3.83 -37.85
N MET A 33 19.17 -2.89 -36.87
CA MET A 33 19.76 -1.55 -37.05
C MET A 33 21.30 -1.59 -37.05
N ASN A 34 21.91 -2.45 -36.24
CA ASN A 34 23.37 -2.51 -36.14
C ASN A 34 23.87 -3.93 -35.82
N TYR A 35 23.82 -4.82 -36.82
CA TYR A 35 24.26 -6.20 -36.66
C TYR A 35 25.76 -6.34 -36.32
N ARG A 36 26.58 -5.33 -36.68
CA ARG A 36 28.03 -5.32 -36.38
C ARG A 36 28.34 -5.15 -34.90
N ALA A 37 27.41 -4.64 -34.11
CA ALA A 37 27.55 -4.51 -32.66
C ALA A 37 27.42 -5.87 -31.92
N PHE A 38 27.03 -6.93 -32.64
CA PHE A 38 26.75 -8.26 -32.08
C PHE A 38 27.63 -9.34 -32.75
N PRO A 39 28.94 -9.32 -32.55
CA PRO A 39 29.85 -10.22 -33.24
C PRO A 39 29.66 -11.69 -32.89
N THR A 40 29.10 -12.00 -31.72
CA THR A 40 28.84 -13.37 -31.27
C THR A 40 27.45 -13.50 -30.60
N GLY A 41 26.96 -14.73 -30.43
CA GLY A 41 25.73 -15.02 -29.67
C GLY A 41 25.81 -14.55 -28.20
N TYR A 42 26.98 -14.46 -27.65
CA TYR A 42 27.18 -13.90 -26.29
C TYR A 42 26.82 -12.41 -26.22
N HIS A 43 27.25 -11.62 -27.18
CA HIS A 43 26.94 -10.18 -27.27
C HIS A 43 25.43 -9.96 -27.45
N LEU A 44 24.78 -10.82 -28.23
CA LEU A 44 23.34 -10.77 -28.45
C LEU A 44 22.59 -11.10 -27.14
N LEU A 45 23.02 -12.15 -26.40
CA LEU A 45 22.42 -12.47 -25.09
C LEU A 45 22.52 -11.29 -24.12
N ILE A 46 23.70 -10.68 -24.00
CA ILE A 46 23.87 -9.52 -23.11
C ILE A 46 22.99 -8.35 -23.52
N SER A 47 22.82 -8.12 -24.83
CA SER A 47 21.90 -7.08 -25.31
C SER A 47 20.43 -7.39 -24.97
N ILE A 48 19.99 -8.66 -25.06
CA ILE A 48 18.65 -9.07 -24.66
C ILE A 48 18.44 -8.83 -23.16
N LEU A 49 19.43 -9.17 -22.33
CA LEU A 49 19.37 -8.94 -20.89
C LEU A 49 19.37 -7.43 -20.55
N GLU A 50 20.13 -6.62 -21.28
CA GLU A 50 20.12 -5.16 -21.14
C GLU A 50 18.74 -4.56 -21.44
N VAL A 51 18.14 -4.91 -22.59
CA VAL A 51 16.78 -4.50 -22.96
C VAL A 51 15.77 -4.92 -21.88
N ARG A 52 15.99 -6.08 -21.27
CA ARG A 52 15.10 -6.55 -20.20
C ARG A 52 15.25 -5.71 -18.95
N ILE A 53 16.46 -5.29 -18.58
CA ILE A 53 16.72 -4.41 -17.45
C ILE A 53 16.11 -3.02 -17.69
N ASP A 54 16.19 -2.51 -18.93
CA ASP A 54 15.51 -1.25 -19.30
C ASP A 54 13.99 -1.34 -19.03
N PHE A 55 13.35 -2.45 -19.43
CA PHE A 55 11.93 -2.65 -19.14
C PHE A 55 11.62 -2.81 -17.64
N ASP A 56 12.53 -3.41 -16.87
CA ASP A 56 12.36 -3.49 -15.42
C ASP A 56 12.48 -2.11 -14.77
N ALA A 57 13.34 -1.23 -15.28
CA ALA A 57 13.44 0.16 -14.85
C ALA A 57 12.13 0.92 -15.12
N ASP A 58 11.55 0.76 -16.32
CA ASP A 58 10.26 1.35 -16.67
C ASP A 58 9.13 0.87 -15.72
N LEU A 59 9.14 -0.43 -15.35
CA LEU A 59 8.16 -0.99 -14.42
C LEU A 59 8.30 -0.40 -13.02
N VAL A 60 9.54 -0.28 -12.51
CA VAL A 60 9.82 0.31 -11.19
C VAL A 60 9.43 1.79 -11.17
N GLU A 61 9.69 2.53 -12.25
CA GLU A 61 9.27 3.93 -12.38
C GLU A 61 7.74 4.08 -12.38
N ALA A 62 7.05 3.24 -13.16
CA ALA A 62 5.59 3.23 -13.20
C ALA A 62 4.98 2.89 -11.83
N LEU A 63 5.56 1.92 -11.12
CA LEU A 63 5.19 1.58 -9.75
C LEU A 63 5.35 2.77 -8.81
N ALA A 64 6.50 3.45 -8.83
CA ALA A 64 6.77 4.62 -7.99
C ALA A 64 5.77 5.76 -8.25
N LYS A 65 5.39 6.00 -9.52
CA LYS A 65 4.35 6.98 -9.90
C LYS A 65 2.98 6.60 -9.32
N ASN A 66 2.58 5.34 -9.40
CA ASN A 66 1.32 4.87 -8.85
C ASN A 66 1.27 4.98 -7.32
N ILE A 67 2.37 4.65 -6.64
CA ILE A 67 2.51 4.83 -5.19
C ILE A 67 2.42 6.31 -4.81
N ALA A 68 3.07 7.19 -5.57
CA ALA A 68 3.02 8.63 -5.32
C ALA A 68 1.60 9.20 -5.49
N ALA A 69 0.87 8.76 -6.51
CA ALA A 69 -0.51 9.15 -6.74
C ALA A 69 -1.42 8.71 -5.60
N LEU A 70 -1.32 7.44 -5.16
CA LEU A 70 -2.11 6.92 -4.05
C LEU A 70 -1.75 7.60 -2.72
N SER A 71 -0.47 7.87 -2.46
CA SER A 71 -0.01 8.62 -1.29
C SER A 71 -0.65 10.01 -1.21
N LYS A 72 -0.71 10.71 -2.35
CA LYS A 72 -1.37 12.02 -2.42
C LYS A 72 -2.86 11.93 -2.16
N GLU A 73 -3.53 10.91 -2.69
CA GLU A 73 -4.96 10.67 -2.49
C GLU A 73 -5.27 10.44 -1.00
N ILE A 74 -4.52 9.56 -0.32
CA ILE A 74 -4.66 9.30 1.13
C ILE A 74 -4.43 10.58 1.95
N SER A 75 -3.43 11.39 1.58
CA SER A 75 -3.10 12.62 2.31
C SER A 75 -4.15 13.72 2.17
N LEU A 76 -4.97 13.69 1.11
CA LEU A 76 -6.03 14.66 0.85
C LEU A 76 -7.41 14.16 1.27
N SER A 77 -7.54 12.90 1.64
CA SER A 77 -8.82 12.30 2.03
C SER A 77 -9.07 12.48 3.51
N ASP A 78 -10.29 12.87 3.87
CA ASP A 78 -10.74 12.95 5.28
C ASP A 78 -11.07 11.56 5.86
N SER A 79 -11.28 10.56 5.01
CA SER A 79 -11.55 9.18 5.40
C SER A 79 -10.88 8.19 4.46
N VAL A 80 -10.56 7.02 4.96
CA VAL A 80 -9.96 5.91 4.19
C VAL A 80 -11.03 4.85 3.97
N ASP A 81 -11.29 4.56 2.70
CA ASP A 81 -12.25 3.52 2.32
C ASP A 81 -11.58 2.15 2.07
N LYS A 82 -12.42 1.11 1.92
CA LYS A 82 -11.97 -0.25 1.59
C LYS A 82 -11.21 -0.30 0.26
N GLN A 83 -11.55 0.57 -0.70
CA GLN A 83 -10.92 0.55 -2.02
C GLN A 83 -9.47 1.03 -1.94
N MET A 84 -9.19 2.05 -1.11
CA MET A 84 -7.81 2.51 -0.87
C MET A 84 -6.94 1.42 -0.26
N LEU A 85 -7.44 0.69 0.75
CA LEU A 85 -6.72 -0.43 1.35
C LEU A 85 -6.45 -1.56 0.34
N THR A 86 -7.45 -1.87 -0.50
CA THR A 86 -7.28 -2.88 -1.56
C THR A 86 -6.23 -2.43 -2.58
N ARG A 87 -6.18 -1.15 -2.94
CA ARG A 87 -5.16 -0.59 -3.85
C ARG A 87 -3.76 -0.64 -3.26
N ILE A 88 -3.61 -0.37 -1.95
CA ILE A 88 -2.33 -0.54 -1.24
C ILE A 88 -1.87 -2.00 -1.36
N SER A 89 -2.74 -2.97 -1.03
CA SER A 89 -2.41 -4.39 -1.10
C SER A 89 -2.02 -4.85 -2.50
N HIS A 90 -2.71 -4.40 -3.54
CA HIS A 90 -2.33 -4.70 -4.92
C HIS A 90 -0.97 -4.10 -5.32
N LEU A 91 -0.67 -2.89 -4.85
CA LEU A 91 0.64 -2.29 -5.11
C LEU A 91 1.75 -3.02 -4.35
N GLN A 92 1.51 -3.50 -3.12
CA GLN A 92 2.45 -4.33 -2.36
C GLN A 92 2.73 -5.65 -3.10
N GLU A 93 1.69 -6.35 -3.56
CA GLU A 93 1.83 -7.59 -4.34
C GLU A 93 2.65 -7.36 -5.62
N ASN A 94 2.31 -6.31 -6.38
CA ASN A 94 3.05 -5.96 -7.60
C ASN A 94 4.52 -5.61 -7.31
N THR A 95 4.78 -4.89 -6.20
CA THR A 95 6.15 -4.55 -5.78
C THR A 95 6.95 -5.80 -5.46
N MET A 96 6.35 -6.75 -4.75
CA MET A 96 6.97 -8.04 -4.41
C MET A 96 7.31 -8.84 -5.68
N LEU A 97 6.38 -8.95 -6.63
CA LEU A 97 6.59 -9.65 -7.89
C LEU A 97 7.70 -9.00 -8.75
N ILE A 98 7.73 -7.67 -8.83
CA ILE A 98 8.76 -6.93 -9.56
C ILE A 98 10.12 -7.17 -8.90
N ARG A 99 10.21 -7.07 -7.57
CA ARG A 99 11.42 -7.30 -6.80
C ARG A 99 11.97 -8.70 -7.00
N GLU A 100 11.14 -9.74 -6.91
CA GLU A 100 11.52 -11.13 -7.14
C GLU A 100 12.12 -11.33 -8.53
N ASN A 101 11.47 -10.77 -9.55
CA ASN A 101 11.96 -10.81 -10.92
C ASN A 101 13.33 -10.14 -11.10
N ILE A 102 13.57 -9.00 -10.42
CA ILE A 102 14.83 -8.27 -10.47
C ILE A 102 15.94 -9.07 -9.76
N PHE A 103 15.64 -9.72 -8.63
CA PHE A 103 16.58 -10.61 -7.94
C PHE A 103 17.02 -11.80 -8.80
N ASP A 104 16.09 -12.40 -9.54
CA ASP A 104 16.43 -13.49 -10.46
C ASP A 104 17.40 -13.01 -11.55
N ARG A 105 17.22 -11.80 -12.08
CA ARG A 105 18.17 -11.19 -13.04
C ARG A 105 19.54 -10.94 -12.42
N GLN A 106 19.60 -10.42 -11.22
CA GLN A 106 20.86 -10.24 -10.49
C GLN A 106 21.60 -11.58 -10.37
N ARG A 107 20.88 -12.65 -10.04
CA ARG A 107 21.44 -13.99 -9.92
C ARG A 107 21.99 -14.51 -11.25
N ILE A 108 21.26 -14.31 -12.35
CA ILE A 108 21.70 -14.68 -13.69
C ILE A 108 22.95 -13.89 -14.09
N LEU A 109 22.95 -12.56 -13.96
CA LEU A 109 24.09 -11.72 -14.30
C LEU A 109 25.33 -12.07 -13.49
N SER A 110 25.15 -12.31 -12.17
CA SER A 110 26.25 -12.75 -11.28
C SER A 110 26.76 -14.14 -11.64
N GLY A 111 25.91 -15.02 -12.14
CA GLY A 111 26.28 -16.33 -12.67
C GLY A 111 27.12 -16.21 -13.94
N ILE A 112 26.71 -15.33 -14.85
CA ILE A 112 27.46 -15.04 -16.09
C ILE A 112 28.82 -14.42 -15.75
N LEU A 113 28.88 -13.47 -14.82
CA LEU A 113 30.12 -12.81 -14.40
C LEU A 113 31.15 -13.80 -13.85
N ARG A 114 30.72 -14.87 -13.19
CA ARG A 114 31.59 -15.92 -12.64
C ARG A 114 31.98 -16.96 -13.68
N SER A 115 31.35 -16.94 -14.85
CA SER A 115 31.63 -17.91 -15.93
C SER A 115 32.80 -17.40 -16.79
N GLU A 116 33.86 -18.21 -16.94
CA GLU A 116 34.99 -17.89 -17.79
C GLU A 116 34.73 -18.13 -19.29
N ARG A 117 33.48 -18.45 -19.66
CA ARG A 117 33.09 -18.80 -21.04
C ARG A 117 32.76 -17.61 -21.91
N PHE A 118 32.60 -16.42 -21.32
CA PHE A 118 32.21 -15.21 -22.04
C PHE A 118 33.44 -14.43 -22.53
N PRO A 119 33.36 -13.73 -23.68
CA PRO A 119 34.42 -12.84 -24.16
C PRO A 119 34.76 -11.75 -23.15
N ASN A 120 36.03 -11.40 -23.04
CA ASN A 120 36.53 -10.44 -22.04
C ASN A 120 35.96 -9.03 -22.18
N ASP A 121 35.60 -8.61 -23.36
CA ASP A 121 35.01 -7.30 -23.66
C ASP A 121 33.55 -7.16 -23.14
N ILE A 122 32.91 -8.25 -22.76
CA ILE A 122 31.55 -8.27 -22.19
C ILE A 122 31.56 -7.93 -20.69
N TYR A 123 32.63 -8.26 -19.94
CA TYR A 123 32.65 -8.13 -18.47
C TYR A 123 32.43 -6.70 -17.96
N PRO A 124 32.99 -5.63 -18.55
CA PRO A 124 32.75 -4.27 -18.10
C PRO A 124 31.27 -3.90 -18.21
N LYS A 125 30.61 -4.29 -19.31
CA LYS A 125 29.18 -4.06 -19.54
C LYS A 125 28.33 -4.84 -18.51
N LEU A 126 28.71 -6.10 -18.25
CA LEU A 126 28.03 -6.94 -17.27
C LEU A 126 28.10 -6.35 -15.84
N GLN A 127 29.24 -5.78 -15.44
CA GLN A 127 29.40 -5.11 -14.17
C GLN A 127 28.49 -3.88 -14.08
N LEU A 128 28.34 -3.10 -15.14
CA LEU A 128 27.42 -1.97 -15.18
C LEU A 128 25.97 -2.45 -15.02
N MET A 129 25.57 -3.47 -15.77
CA MET A 129 24.21 -4.06 -15.67
C MET A 129 23.91 -4.56 -14.24
N ILE A 130 24.88 -5.19 -13.56
CA ILE A 130 24.72 -5.62 -12.16
C ILE A 130 24.52 -4.41 -11.24
N LYS A 131 25.24 -3.32 -11.47
CA LYS A 131 25.05 -2.08 -10.72
C LYS A 131 23.66 -1.49 -10.93
N ASP A 132 23.17 -1.49 -12.17
CA ASP A 132 21.84 -1.00 -12.52
C ASP A 132 20.76 -1.85 -11.85
N VAL A 133 20.87 -3.18 -11.93
CA VAL A 133 19.93 -4.10 -11.25
C VAL A 133 19.94 -3.90 -9.73
N ASN A 134 21.09 -3.69 -9.10
CA ASN A 134 21.17 -3.38 -7.67
C ASN A 134 20.46 -2.07 -7.33
N SER A 135 20.59 -1.06 -8.19
CA SER A 135 19.85 0.20 -8.03
C SER A 135 18.34 -0.02 -8.11
N LEU A 136 17.88 -0.85 -9.05
CA LEU A 136 16.45 -1.19 -9.19
C LEU A 136 15.92 -1.95 -7.96
N ILE A 137 16.70 -2.86 -7.37
CA ILE A 137 16.35 -3.55 -6.13
C ILE A 137 16.14 -2.53 -5.01
N ASN A 138 17.10 -1.60 -4.81
CA ASN A 138 16.98 -0.58 -3.79
C ASN A 138 15.73 0.31 -3.99
N HIS A 139 15.40 0.64 -5.24
CA HIS A 139 14.19 1.39 -5.55
C HIS A 139 12.91 0.59 -5.26
N ALA A 140 12.91 -0.72 -5.51
CA ALA A 140 11.78 -1.59 -5.18
C ALA A 140 11.63 -1.74 -3.66
N ASP A 141 12.74 -1.87 -2.91
CA ASP A 141 12.74 -1.91 -1.44
C ASP A 141 12.18 -0.61 -0.85
N PHE A 142 12.66 0.54 -1.31
CA PHE A 142 12.11 1.84 -0.91
C PHE A 142 10.62 1.98 -1.22
N SER A 143 10.17 1.45 -2.36
CA SER A 143 8.76 1.42 -2.73
C SER A 143 7.93 0.57 -1.77
N SER A 144 8.47 -0.58 -1.33
CA SER A 144 7.85 -1.44 -0.32
C SER A 144 7.70 -0.74 1.02
N GLU A 145 8.78 -0.14 1.54
CA GLU A 145 8.76 0.61 2.80
C GLU A 145 7.76 1.77 2.77
N ARG A 146 7.66 2.45 1.63
CA ARG A 146 6.70 3.53 1.46
C ARG A 146 5.25 3.02 1.47
N LEU A 147 4.97 1.86 0.88
CA LEU A 147 3.66 1.21 0.91
C LEU A 147 3.29 0.77 2.33
N ASP A 148 4.22 0.22 3.08
CA ASP A 148 4.01 -0.17 4.48
C ASP A 148 3.68 1.07 5.33
N TYR A 149 4.43 2.16 5.18
CA TYR A 149 4.11 3.44 5.83
C TYR A 149 2.70 3.96 5.47
N MET A 150 2.31 3.84 4.19
CA MET A 150 0.97 4.25 3.76
C MET A 150 -0.12 3.37 4.36
N GLN A 151 0.11 2.07 4.48
CA GLN A 151 -0.81 1.14 5.14
C GLN A 151 -1.00 1.51 6.61
N ASP A 152 0.08 1.77 7.34
CA ASP A 152 0.04 2.17 8.74
C ASP A 152 -0.70 3.51 8.91
N THR A 153 -0.44 4.47 8.02
CA THR A 153 -1.15 5.75 8.01
C THR A 153 -2.64 5.56 7.78
N ALA A 154 -3.03 4.73 6.81
CA ALA A 154 -4.42 4.42 6.51
C ALA A 154 -5.14 3.78 7.69
N LEU A 155 -4.51 2.80 8.35
CA LEU A 155 -5.04 2.17 9.56
C LEU A 155 -5.15 3.16 10.73
N GLY A 156 -4.20 4.07 10.87
CA GLY A 156 -4.24 5.16 11.84
C GLY A 156 -5.44 6.09 11.62
N LEU A 157 -5.72 6.49 10.38
CA LEU A 157 -6.88 7.32 10.04
C LEU A 157 -8.20 6.61 10.36
N ILE A 158 -8.33 5.33 10.02
CA ILE A 158 -9.50 4.50 10.36
C ILE A 158 -9.70 4.44 11.88
N SER A 159 -8.62 4.27 12.65
CA SER A 159 -8.68 4.24 14.12
C SER A 159 -9.16 5.56 14.71
N ILE A 160 -8.70 6.70 14.15
CA ILE A 160 -9.16 8.04 14.56
C ILE A 160 -10.65 8.20 14.25
N GLU A 161 -11.11 7.81 13.06
CA GLU A 161 -12.52 7.87 12.68
C GLU A 161 -13.39 7.02 13.61
N GLN A 162 -12.98 5.78 13.89
CA GLN A 162 -13.67 4.90 14.84
C GLN A 162 -13.73 5.50 16.24
N SER A 163 -12.64 6.12 16.70
CA SER A 163 -12.59 6.83 17.99
C SER A 163 -13.57 7.99 18.03
N ASN A 164 -13.68 8.77 16.95
CA ASN A 164 -14.61 9.88 16.86
C ASN A 164 -16.07 9.40 16.91
N VAL A 165 -16.41 8.34 16.17
CA VAL A 165 -17.74 7.72 16.21
C VAL A 165 -18.07 7.23 17.62
N THR A 166 -17.14 6.51 18.26
CA THR A 166 -17.29 6.04 19.64
C THR A 166 -17.50 7.19 20.61
N LYS A 167 -16.74 8.29 20.46
CA LYS A 167 -16.88 9.50 21.27
C LYS A 167 -18.30 10.08 21.15
N ILE A 168 -18.84 10.20 19.93
CA ILE A 168 -20.18 10.72 19.68
C ILE A 168 -21.23 9.85 20.40
N PHE A 169 -21.16 8.53 20.25
CA PHE A 169 -22.07 7.61 20.92
C PHE A 169 -21.96 7.68 22.44
N THR A 170 -20.74 7.77 22.97
CA THR A 170 -20.52 7.88 24.42
C THR A 170 -21.09 9.16 24.97
N VAL A 171 -20.84 10.30 24.32
CA VAL A 171 -21.39 11.60 24.76
C VAL A 171 -22.92 11.58 24.70
N ALA A 172 -23.52 11.08 23.62
CA ALA A 172 -24.96 10.96 23.50
C ALA A 172 -25.55 10.08 24.62
N SER A 173 -24.98 8.91 24.86
CA SER A 173 -25.43 7.98 25.89
C SER A 173 -25.37 8.62 27.28
N LEU A 174 -24.24 9.27 27.63
CA LEU A 174 -24.05 9.93 28.90
C LEU A 174 -24.98 11.13 29.08
N PHE A 175 -25.38 11.80 28.00
CA PHE A 175 -26.32 12.90 28.03
C PHE A 175 -27.75 12.42 28.34
N PHE A 176 -28.17 11.29 27.79
CA PHE A 176 -29.51 10.76 27.97
C PHE A 176 -29.67 9.88 29.24
N LEU A 177 -28.61 9.30 29.77
CA LEU A 177 -28.66 8.34 30.87
C LEU A 177 -29.25 8.93 32.15
N PRO A 178 -28.85 10.14 32.67
CA PRO A 178 -29.43 10.71 33.89
C PRO A 178 -30.93 11.05 33.75
N PRO A 179 -31.41 11.72 32.65
CA PRO A 179 -32.84 11.93 32.45
C PRO A 179 -33.63 10.63 32.38
N THR A 180 -33.10 9.60 31.66
CA THR A 180 -33.75 8.30 31.57
C THR A 180 -33.86 7.60 32.92
N MET A 181 -32.82 7.68 33.77
CA MET A 181 -32.85 7.15 35.10
C MET A 181 -33.93 7.82 35.95
N ILE A 182 -34.04 9.16 35.89
CA ILE A 182 -35.08 9.93 36.61
C ILE A 182 -36.45 9.51 36.10
N ALA A 183 -36.63 9.46 34.76
CA ALA A 183 -37.93 9.03 34.15
C ALA A 183 -38.31 7.60 34.58
N SER A 184 -37.33 6.68 34.64
CA SER A 184 -37.56 5.31 35.07
C SER A 184 -37.98 5.22 36.54
N ILE A 185 -37.34 5.99 37.42
CA ILE A 185 -37.71 6.04 38.88
C ILE A 185 -39.13 6.55 39.05
N TYR A 186 -39.49 7.66 38.43
CA TYR A 186 -40.85 8.22 38.52
C TYR A 186 -41.90 7.44 37.70
N GLY A 187 -41.44 6.59 36.78
CA GLY A 187 -42.31 5.65 36.05
C GLY A 187 -42.63 4.35 36.80
N MET A 188 -42.02 4.14 37.97
CA MET A 188 -42.25 2.94 38.77
C MET A 188 -43.62 3.06 39.50
N ASN A 189 -44.39 1.96 39.55
CA ASN A 189 -45.72 1.91 40.16
C ASN A 189 -45.65 1.53 41.67
N PHE A 190 -44.71 2.07 42.41
CA PHE A 190 -44.63 1.83 43.88
C PHE A 190 -45.51 2.79 44.62
N VAL A 191 -46.35 2.29 45.54
CA VAL A 191 -47.31 3.05 46.36
C VAL A 191 -46.65 4.05 47.30
N GLY A 192 -45.36 3.84 47.63
CA GLY A 192 -44.59 4.68 48.53
C GLY A 192 -43.94 5.93 47.93
N ILE A 193 -44.10 6.20 46.63
CA ILE A 193 -43.53 7.39 45.97
C ILE A 193 -44.51 8.57 46.22
N GLN A 194 -44.20 9.37 47.26
CA GLN A 194 -45.06 10.48 47.67
C GLN A 194 -45.15 11.60 46.61
N GLU A 195 -44.09 11.79 45.81
CA GLU A 195 -44.03 12.81 44.75
C GLU A 195 -45.01 12.58 43.64
N LEU A 196 -45.51 11.35 43.41
CA LEU A 196 -46.55 11.04 42.40
C LEU A 196 -47.91 11.62 42.78
N HIS A 197 -48.16 11.83 44.07
CA HIS A 197 -49.40 12.43 44.58
C HIS A 197 -49.35 13.95 44.73
N TRP A 198 -48.18 14.54 44.47
CA TRP A 198 -47.96 15.97 44.59
C TRP A 198 -48.38 16.69 43.32
N LYS A 199 -49.16 17.79 43.45
CA LYS A 199 -49.68 18.59 42.31
C LYS A 199 -48.58 19.07 41.36
N TYR A 200 -47.37 19.29 41.85
CA TYR A 200 -46.23 19.75 41.11
C TYR A 200 -45.18 18.63 40.81
N GLY A 201 -45.50 17.38 41.12
CA GLY A 201 -44.56 16.26 40.95
C GLY A 201 -44.07 16.07 39.54
N TYR A 202 -45.00 16.15 38.55
CA TYR A 202 -44.64 16.03 37.14
C TYR A 202 -43.75 17.18 36.61
N PRO A 203 -44.07 18.49 36.84
CA PRO A 203 -43.15 19.58 36.50
C PRO A 203 -41.82 19.49 37.21
N PHE A 204 -41.78 19.04 38.48
CA PHE A 204 -40.55 18.84 39.24
C PHE A 204 -39.67 17.75 38.60
N ALA A 205 -40.22 16.61 38.22
CA ALA A 205 -39.46 15.54 37.57
C ALA A 205 -38.89 16.01 36.22
N LEU A 206 -39.66 16.76 35.40
CA LEU A 206 -39.17 17.35 34.17
C LEU A 206 -38.01 18.34 34.42
N GLY A 207 -38.18 19.22 35.44
CA GLY A 207 -37.12 20.16 35.85
C GLY A 207 -35.84 19.46 36.28
N LEU A 208 -35.95 18.35 36.98
CA LEU A 208 -34.85 17.52 37.43
C LEU A 208 -34.11 16.84 36.24
N MET A 209 -34.86 16.37 35.24
CA MET A 209 -34.29 15.80 34.01
C MET A 209 -33.51 16.85 33.20
N VAL A 210 -34.08 18.07 33.05
CA VAL A 210 -33.41 19.19 32.36
C VAL A 210 -32.16 19.61 33.11
N LEU A 211 -32.24 19.72 34.45
CA LEU A 211 -31.09 20.06 35.29
C LEU A 211 -29.98 19.02 35.17
N ALA A 212 -30.32 17.74 35.23
CA ALA A 212 -29.36 16.65 35.09
C ALA A 212 -28.67 16.68 33.71
N SER A 213 -29.43 16.90 32.61
CA SER A 213 -28.86 17.07 31.28
C SER A 213 -27.93 18.30 31.21
N ALA A 214 -28.33 19.43 31.79
CA ALA A 214 -27.53 20.65 31.81
C ALA A 214 -26.23 20.46 32.59
N LEU A 215 -26.26 19.78 33.74
CA LEU A 215 -25.07 19.46 34.54
C LEU A 215 -24.11 18.53 33.76
N THR A 216 -24.67 17.52 33.05
CA THR A 216 -23.87 16.62 32.19
C THR A 216 -23.20 17.42 31.06
N TYR A 217 -23.95 18.31 30.39
CA TYR A 217 -23.38 19.19 29.36
C TYR A 217 -22.26 20.10 29.89
N LEU A 218 -22.47 20.76 31.02
CA LEU A 218 -21.47 21.61 31.65
C LEU A 218 -20.21 20.83 32.06
N PHE A 219 -20.37 19.62 32.57
CA PHE A 219 -19.27 18.74 32.90
C PHE A 219 -18.42 18.39 31.66
N PHE A 220 -19.04 17.99 30.52
CA PHE A 220 -18.30 17.67 29.31
C PHE A 220 -17.63 18.90 28.70
N ARG A 221 -18.29 20.07 28.72
CA ARG A 221 -17.71 21.32 28.29
C ARG A 221 -16.50 21.72 29.12
N TRP A 222 -16.58 21.56 30.47
CA TRP A 222 -15.47 21.84 31.36
C TRP A 222 -14.27 20.92 31.12
N LYS A 223 -14.50 19.65 30.79
CA LYS A 223 -13.48 18.67 30.46
C LYS A 223 -12.94 18.80 29.04
N LYS A 224 -13.45 19.74 28.22
CA LYS A 224 -13.10 19.91 26.79
C LYS A 224 -13.29 18.64 25.96
N TRP A 225 -14.33 17.87 26.27
CA TRP A 225 -14.70 16.67 25.49
C TRP A 225 -15.69 17.00 24.37
N LEU A 226 -16.30 18.16 24.44
CA LEU A 226 -17.16 18.78 23.45
C LEU A 226 -16.45 19.97 22.84
#